data_9138bdc6e0b2b594def1889a960eb0db
#
_entry.id   9138bdc6e0b2b594def1889a960eb0db
#
_cell.length_a   1.000
_cell.length_b   1.000
_cell.length_c   1.000
_cell.angle_alpha   90.00
_cell.angle_beta   90.00
_cell.angle_gamma   90.00
#
_symmetry.space_group_name_H-M   'P 1'
#
loop_
_entity.id
_entity.type
_entity.pdbx_description
1 polymer ?
#
loop_
_entity_poly.entity_id
_entity_poly.type
_entity_poly.pdbx_seq_one_letter_code
_entity_poly.pdbx_strand_id
1 'polypeptide(L)'
;MNRRDNLKFMIGATALAASPKIFVSSASAQAAMGQFALPPLGYAYEALEPHIDTATMNFHHKNHHNAFITNLNGLVDKVPELKSKPIEEILMNLSVIPEAVRTPVRNNLGGHWNHTFFWDLMTPGGAKAPAGNLKAAIDSTLGGQDKMMEAVAQAAMTRFGSGWAWLVVNKDKKLAVINTPYQDTPHMDTGDKPVIGIDVWEHAYYLKHQYKRAEYVKAWWNLVNWDKAQANFAKATA
;
A
#
# COMPACT_ATOMS: atom_id res chain seq x y z
N MET A 1 -5.39 -25.16 -72.90
CA MET A 1 -4.64 -26.06 -71.99
C MET A 1 -3.99 -25.18 -70.91
N ASN A 2 -4.61 -25.06 -69.75
CA ASN A 2 -4.11 -24.25 -68.65
C ASN A 2 -4.09 -25.07 -67.38
N ARG A 3 -2.89 -25.26 -66.85
CA ARG A 3 -2.69 -25.90 -65.55
C ARG A 3 -2.83 -24.84 -64.49
N ARG A 4 -3.75 -25.04 -63.51
CA ARG A 4 -3.84 -24.27 -62.29
C ARG A 4 -3.26 -25.11 -61.18
N ASP A 5 -2.13 -24.70 -60.64
CA ASP A 5 -1.54 -25.30 -59.45
C ASP A 5 -2.17 -24.69 -58.18
N ASN A 6 -2.73 -25.56 -57.35
CA ASN A 6 -3.30 -25.22 -56.07
C ASN A 6 -2.15 -25.07 -55.05
N LEU A 7 -1.93 -23.86 -54.54
CA LEU A 7 -1.05 -23.60 -53.38
C LEU A 7 -1.91 -23.61 -52.11
N LYS A 8 -1.75 -24.66 -51.30
CA LYS A 8 -2.38 -24.75 -49.97
C LYS A 8 -1.52 -23.98 -48.97
N PHE A 9 -2.02 -22.86 -48.45
CA PHE A 9 -1.44 -22.17 -47.30
C PHE A 9 -1.82 -22.90 -46.03
N MET A 10 -0.83 -23.47 -45.35
CA MET A 10 -0.93 -23.90 -43.93
C MET A 10 -0.77 -22.67 -43.04
N ILE A 11 -1.85 -22.30 -42.36
CA ILE A 11 -1.79 -21.31 -41.26
C ILE A 11 -1.35 -22.04 -40.00
N GLY A 12 -0.08 -21.85 -39.63
CA GLY A 12 0.44 -22.29 -38.35
C GLY A 12 -0.02 -21.32 -37.24
N ALA A 13 -0.88 -21.78 -36.35
CA ALA A 13 -1.25 -21.04 -35.15
C ALA A 13 -0.10 -21.13 -34.15
N THR A 14 0.68 -20.08 -34.02
CA THR A 14 1.64 -19.92 -32.90
C THR A 14 0.87 -19.47 -31.66
N ALA A 15 0.69 -20.41 -30.72
CA ALA A 15 0.20 -20.08 -29.39
C ALA A 15 1.26 -19.28 -28.65
N LEU A 16 1.03 -17.98 -28.43
CA LEU A 16 1.81 -17.16 -27.49
C LEU A 16 1.47 -17.64 -26.09
N ALA A 17 2.38 -18.34 -25.45
CA ALA A 17 2.31 -18.62 -24.02
C ALA A 17 2.55 -17.30 -23.25
N ALA A 18 1.50 -16.76 -22.64
CA ALA A 18 1.59 -15.65 -21.72
C ALA A 18 2.28 -16.14 -20.45
N SER A 19 3.55 -15.78 -20.24
CA SER A 19 4.23 -16.02 -18.98
C SER A 19 3.56 -15.20 -17.87
N PRO A 20 3.29 -15.80 -16.69
CA PRO A 20 2.75 -15.05 -15.56
C PRO A 20 3.77 -13.99 -15.13
N LYS A 21 3.41 -12.72 -15.21
CA LYS A 21 4.19 -11.64 -14.61
C LYS A 21 4.09 -11.80 -13.09
N ILE A 22 5.15 -12.30 -12.47
CA ILE A 22 5.31 -12.29 -11.03
C ILE A 22 5.50 -10.83 -10.63
N PHE A 23 4.46 -10.21 -10.10
CA PHE A 23 4.57 -8.91 -9.45
C PHE A 23 5.28 -9.10 -8.12
N VAL A 24 6.60 -9.01 -8.13
CA VAL A 24 7.38 -8.85 -6.90
C VAL A 24 7.03 -7.47 -6.35
N SER A 25 6.57 -7.40 -5.10
CA SER A 25 6.31 -6.12 -4.42
C SER A 25 7.56 -5.23 -4.55
N SER A 26 7.39 -4.03 -5.11
CA SER A 26 8.50 -3.11 -5.39
C SER A 26 9.33 -2.76 -4.15
N ALA A 27 8.75 -2.83 -2.96
CA ALA A 27 9.44 -2.58 -1.69
C ALA A 27 10.47 -3.67 -1.34
N SER A 28 10.19 -4.95 -1.61
CA SER A 28 11.12 -6.05 -1.32
C SER A 28 12.26 -6.16 -2.35
N ALA A 29 12.03 -5.73 -3.60
CA ALA A 29 13.08 -5.70 -4.63
C ALA A 29 14.12 -4.60 -4.36
N GLN A 30 13.75 -3.54 -3.69
CA GLN A 30 14.60 -2.37 -3.46
C GLN A 30 15.63 -2.56 -2.35
N ALA A 31 15.29 -3.29 -1.29
CA ALA A 31 16.24 -3.64 -0.23
C ALA A 31 17.42 -4.50 -0.76
N ALA A 32 17.18 -5.31 -1.79
CA ALA A 32 18.21 -6.15 -2.42
C ALA A 32 19.27 -5.35 -3.20
N MET A 33 19.02 -4.09 -3.55
CA MET A 33 19.96 -3.21 -4.27
C MET A 33 20.77 -2.28 -3.34
N GLY A 34 20.53 -2.32 -2.03
CA GLY A 34 21.30 -1.55 -1.06
C GLY A 34 21.02 -0.05 -1.06
N GLN A 35 20.00 0.40 -1.79
CA GLN A 35 19.54 1.78 -1.83
C GLN A 35 18.04 1.84 -2.08
N PHE A 36 17.34 2.69 -1.31
CA PHE A 36 15.91 2.92 -1.49
C PHE A 36 15.67 3.92 -2.62
N ALA A 37 14.62 3.72 -3.42
CA ALA A 37 14.20 4.65 -4.45
C ALA A 37 12.70 4.91 -4.38
N LEU A 38 12.28 6.08 -4.84
CA LEU A 38 10.86 6.44 -4.89
C LEU A 38 10.14 5.53 -5.91
N PRO A 39 9.21 4.68 -5.48
CA PRO A 39 8.48 3.84 -6.42
C PRO A 39 7.60 4.72 -7.32
N PRO A 40 7.50 4.42 -8.62
CA PRO A 40 6.58 5.14 -9.49
C PRO A 40 5.13 4.87 -9.07
N LEU A 41 4.25 5.87 -9.22
CA LEU A 41 2.81 5.66 -9.13
C LEU A 41 2.35 4.83 -10.35
N GLY A 42 1.37 3.97 -10.16
CA GLY A 42 0.73 3.24 -11.26
C GLY A 42 -0.26 4.08 -12.07
N TYR A 43 -0.38 5.38 -11.79
CA TYR A 43 -1.33 6.32 -12.37
C TYR A 43 -0.77 7.76 -12.36
N ALA A 44 -1.38 8.66 -13.15
CA ALA A 44 -0.99 10.06 -13.20
C ALA A 44 -1.39 10.80 -11.91
N TYR A 45 -0.69 11.91 -11.59
CA TYR A 45 -0.94 12.66 -10.35
C TYR A 45 -2.35 13.25 -10.26
N GLU A 46 -2.94 13.60 -11.39
CA GLU A 46 -4.30 14.13 -11.52
C GLU A 46 -5.39 13.03 -11.54
N ALA A 47 -5.00 11.78 -11.63
CA ALA A 47 -5.95 10.68 -11.87
C ALA A 47 -6.87 10.37 -10.68
N LEU A 48 -6.52 10.87 -9.48
CA LEU A 48 -7.34 10.68 -8.26
C LEU A 48 -8.34 11.82 -8.01
N GLU A 49 -8.37 12.83 -8.92
CA GLU A 49 -9.43 13.83 -8.88
C GLU A 49 -10.82 13.19 -9.10
N PRO A 50 -11.88 13.71 -8.50
CA PRO A 50 -11.95 14.88 -7.61
C PRO A 50 -11.71 14.55 -6.13
N HIS A 51 -11.24 13.36 -5.76
CA HIS A 51 -11.18 12.88 -4.38
C HIS A 51 -9.92 13.33 -3.65
N ILE A 52 -8.76 13.24 -4.30
CA ILE A 52 -7.47 13.80 -3.86
C ILE A 52 -6.98 14.71 -4.98
N ASP A 53 -6.58 15.93 -4.65
CA ASP A 53 -6.15 16.90 -5.65
C ASP A 53 -4.71 16.65 -6.14
N THR A 54 -4.47 17.12 -7.35
CA THR A 54 -3.17 17.00 -8.02
C THR A 54 -2.01 17.61 -7.23
N ALA A 55 -2.24 18.72 -6.55
CA ALA A 55 -1.20 19.38 -5.74
C ALA A 55 -0.84 18.51 -4.54
N THR A 56 -1.83 17.97 -3.81
CA THR A 56 -1.61 17.01 -2.73
C THR A 56 -0.79 15.82 -3.22
N MET A 57 -1.18 15.19 -4.33
CA MET A 57 -0.46 14.04 -4.87
C MET A 57 1.01 14.34 -5.21
N ASN A 58 1.29 15.50 -5.81
CA ASN A 58 2.66 15.91 -6.11
C ASN A 58 3.51 16.09 -4.85
N PHE A 59 3.00 16.85 -3.85
CA PHE A 59 3.74 17.07 -2.61
C PHE A 59 3.88 15.78 -1.80
N HIS A 60 2.82 15.00 -1.70
CA HIS A 60 2.78 13.80 -0.90
C HIS A 60 3.76 12.73 -1.42
N HIS A 61 3.79 12.49 -2.74
CA HIS A 61 4.68 11.52 -3.36
C HIS A 61 6.11 12.06 -3.51
N LYS A 62 6.29 13.21 -4.20
CA LYS A 62 7.64 13.70 -4.57
C LYS A 62 8.42 14.30 -3.41
N ASN A 63 7.72 14.81 -2.38
CA ASN A 63 8.37 15.47 -1.25
C ASN A 63 8.27 14.63 0.04
N HIS A 64 7.08 14.34 0.55
CA HIS A 64 6.94 13.62 1.83
C HIS A 64 7.48 12.19 1.74
N HIS A 65 7.01 11.38 0.78
CA HIS A 65 7.53 10.02 0.61
C HIS A 65 9.02 10.01 0.28
N ASN A 66 9.46 10.88 -0.63
CA ASN A 66 10.87 10.95 -1.03
C ASN A 66 11.80 11.40 0.12
N ALA A 67 11.30 12.21 1.07
CA ALA A 67 12.08 12.59 2.25
C ALA A 67 12.39 11.38 3.15
N PHE A 68 11.44 10.47 3.35
CA PHE A 68 11.70 9.21 4.08
C PHE A 68 12.79 8.38 3.40
N ILE A 69 12.75 8.28 2.07
CA ILE A 69 13.74 7.56 1.27
C ILE A 69 15.13 8.21 1.37
N THR A 70 15.20 9.53 1.26
CA THR A 70 16.45 10.27 1.40
C THR A 70 17.10 10.04 2.76
N ASN A 71 16.29 10.09 3.83
CA ASN A 71 16.75 9.84 5.19
C ASN A 71 17.23 8.39 5.38
N LEU A 72 16.50 7.40 4.82
CA LEU A 72 16.91 5.99 4.86
C LEU A 72 18.25 5.76 4.17
N ASN A 73 18.43 6.35 2.99
CA ASN A 73 19.68 6.23 2.24
C ASN A 73 20.87 6.83 3.00
N GLY A 74 20.63 7.85 3.83
CA GLY A 74 21.65 8.38 4.76
C GLY A 74 22.00 7.44 5.92
N LEU A 75 21.20 6.40 6.17
CA LEU A 75 21.41 5.41 7.24
C LEU A 75 21.94 4.06 6.71
N VAL A 76 21.83 3.79 5.43
CA VAL A 76 22.12 2.47 4.82
C VAL A 76 23.52 1.96 5.13
N ASP A 77 24.53 2.83 5.15
CA ASP A 77 25.91 2.43 5.46
C ASP A 77 26.16 2.19 6.96
N LYS A 78 25.32 2.74 7.81
CA LYS A 78 25.39 2.59 9.29
C LYS A 78 24.55 1.42 9.78
N VAL A 79 23.64 0.90 8.96
CA VAL A 79 22.65 -0.13 9.30
C VAL A 79 22.64 -1.19 8.21
N PRO A 80 23.56 -2.18 8.25
CA PRO A 80 23.66 -3.22 7.22
C PRO A 80 22.37 -4.03 7.01
N GLU A 81 21.53 -4.12 8.02
CA GLU A 81 20.24 -4.79 7.98
C GLU A 81 19.32 -4.18 6.90
N LEU A 82 19.42 -2.87 6.66
CA LEU A 82 18.65 -2.18 5.61
C LEU A 82 19.01 -2.64 4.19
N LYS A 83 20.20 -3.26 4.02
CA LYS A 83 20.64 -3.83 2.73
C LYS A 83 20.32 -5.32 2.60
N SER A 84 20.23 -6.04 3.72
CA SER A 84 20.26 -7.51 3.73
C SER A 84 18.94 -8.16 4.10
N LYS A 85 17.98 -7.41 4.67
CA LYS A 85 16.73 -7.95 5.16
C LYS A 85 15.52 -7.35 4.44
N PRO A 86 14.42 -8.11 4.27
CA PRO A 86 13.13 -7.57 3.85
C PRO A 86 12.65 -6.48 4.82
N ILE A 87 12.01 -5.44 4.28
CA ILE A 87 11.51 -4.31 5.08
C ILE A 87 10.56 -4.78 6.18
N GLU A 88 9.63 -5.65 5.86
CA GLU A 88 8.65 -6.17 6.82
C GLU A 88 9.31 -6.94 7.97
N GLU A 89 10.40 -7.68 7.70
CA GLU A 89 11.17 -8.38 8.75
C GLU A 89 11.79 -7.40 9.74
N ILE A 90 12.36 -6.28 9.24
CA ILE A 90 12.92 -5.23 10.09
C ILE A 90 11.81 -4.56 10.90
N LEU A 91 10.68 -4.22 10.26
CA LEU A 91 9.54 -3.57 10.92
C LEU A 91 8.93 -4.44 12.03
N MET A 92 8.88 -5.76 11.82
CA MET A 92 8.42 -6.71 12.85
C MET A 92 9.41 -6.86 14.03
N ASN A 93 10.68 -6.59 13.80
CA ASN A 93 11.72 -6.75 14.83
C ASN A 93 12.73 -5.61 14.80
N LEU A 94 12.30 -4.42 15.18
CA LEU A 94 13.16 -3.24 15.25
C LEU A 94 14.33 -3.37 16.26
N SER A 95 14.31 -4.39 17.14
CA SER A 95 15.41 -4.63 18.07
C SER A 95 16.72 -5.06 17.37
N VAL A 96 16.65 -5.55 16.12
CA VAL A 96 17.86 -5.87 15.33
C VAL A 96 18.61 -4.59 14.92
N ILE A 97 17.97 -3.43 14.98
CA ILE A 97 18.56 -2.13 14.63
C ILE A 97 19.26 -1.54 15.86
N PRO A 98 20.52 -1.07 15.73
CA PRO A 98 21.22 -0.41 16.82
C PRO A 98 20.39 0.71 17.45
N GLU A 99 20.37 0.76 18.79
CA GLU A 99 19.52 1.68 19.56
C GLU A 99 19.68 3.15 19.13
N ALA A 100 20.92 3.57 18.92
CA ALA A 100 21.24 4.96 18.53
C ALA A 100 20.57 5.41 17.22
N VAL A 101 20.18 4.50 16.33
CA VAL A 101 19.57 4.78 15.04
C VAL A 101 18.19 4.12 14.86
N ARG A 102 17.70 3.41 15.89
CA ARG A 102 16.42 2.68 15.82
C ARG A 102 15.23 3.59 15.57
N THR A 103 15.13 4.71 16.27
CA THR A 103 14.04 5.68 16.07
C THR A 103 14.06 6.30 14.67
N PRO A 104 15.19 6.80 14.13
CA PRO A 104 15.26 7.21 12.72
C PRO A 104 14.86 6.11 11.73
N VAL A 105 15.28 4.85 11.95
CA VAL A 105 14.88 3.73 11.10
C VAL A 105 13.39 3.46 11.23
N ARG A 106 12.83 3.36 12.45
CA ARG A 106 11.38 3.20 12.68
C ARG A 106 10.57 4.21 11.89
N ASN A 107 10.91 5.49 12.00
CA ASN A 107 10.15 6.57 11.37
C ASN A 107 10.27 6.56 9.84
N ASN A 108 11.49 6.42 9.32
CA ASN A 108 11.71 6.56 7.88
C ASN A 108 11.41 5.26 7.11
N LEU A 109 11.73 4.09 7.67
CA LEU A 109 11.38 2.81 7.05
C LEU A 109 9.86 2.57 7.11
N GLY A 110 9.23 2.90 8.24
CA GLY A 110 7.78 2.90 8.35
C GLY A 110 7.12 3.86 7.37
N GLY A 111 7.64 5.09 7.28
CA GLY A 111 7.15 6.08 6.32
C GLY A 111 7.27 5.61 4.87
N HIS A 112 8.40 5.07 4.48
CA HIS A 112 8.58 4.51 3.13
C HIS A 112 7.63 3.35 2.86
N TRP A 113 7.52 2.41 3.80
CA TRP A 113 6.63 1.26 3.66
C TRP A 113 5.15 1.67 3.58
N ASN A 114 4.69 2.51 4.51
CA ASN A 114 3.30 2.99 4.57
C ASN A 114 2.88 3.68 3.27
N HIS A 115 3.73 4.56 2.74
CA HIS A 115 3.42 5.29 1.51
C HIS A 115 3.44 4.38 0.28
N THR A 116 4.40 3.45 0.17
CA THR A 116 4.41 2.45 -0.91
C THR A 116 3.12 1.62 -0.90
N PHE A 117 2.70 1.15 0.27
CA PHE A 117 1.46 0.42 0.45
C PHE A 117 0.23 1.27 0.08
N PHE A 118 0.21 2.54 0.47
CA PHE A 118 -0.88 3.46 0.23
C PHE A 118 -1.09 3.76 -1.26
N TRP A 119 -0.01 3.96 -2.02
CA TRP A 119 -0.10 4.18 -3.46
C TRP A 119 -0.69 2.99 -4.19
N ASP A 120 -0.28 1.79 -3.83
CA ASP A 120 -0.79 0.54 -4.43
C ASP A 120 -2.27 0.29 -4.10
N LEU A 121 -2.77 0.83 -2.97
CA LEU A 121 -4.17 0.70 -2.56
C LEU A 121 -5.11 1.67 -3.26
N MET A 122 -4.62 2.63 -4.01
CA MET A 122 -5.45 3.58 -4.73
C MET A 122 -5.43 3.31 -6.22
N THR A 123 -6.58 3.50 -6.87
CA THR A 123 -6.72 3.40 -8.32
C THR A 123 -7.78 4.38 -8.81
N PRO A 124 -7.58 5.03 -9.97
CA PRO A 124 -8.60 5.86 -10.58
C PRO A 124 -9.88 5.06 -10.82
N GLY A 125 -11.02 5.60 -10.36
CA GLY A 125 -12.30 4.94 -10.52
C GLY A 125 -12.44 3.59 -9.81
N GLY A 126 -11.76 3.41 -8.68
CA GLY A 126 -11.66 2.16 -7.92
C GLY A 126 -12.93 1.32 -7.87
N ALA A 127 -12.78 0.00 -7.73
CA ALA A 127 -13.93 -0.91 -7.62
C ALA A 127 -14.79 -0.53 -6.39
N LYS A 128 -16.11 -0.66 -6.53
CA LYS A 128 -17.05 -0.12 -5.53
C LYS A 128 -17.20 -0.99 -4.27
N ALA A 129 -16.73 -2.24 -4.28
CA ALA A 129 -16.95 -3.18 -3.18
C ALA A 129 -15.88 -4.28 -3.12
N PRO A 130 -15.60 -4.81 -1.92
CA PRO A 130 -14.79 -6.02 -1.78
C PRO A 130 -15.50 -7.24 -2.40
N ALA A 131 -14.71 -8.24 -2.80
CA ALA A 131 -15.19 -9.48 -3.38
C ALA A 131 -14.54 -10.71 -2.71
N GLY A 132 -14.93 -11.89 -3.10
CA GLY A 132 -14.29 -13.14 -2.72
C GLY A 132 -14.14 -13.34 -1.20
N ASN A 133 -13.00 -13.89 -0.80
CA ASN A 133 -12.72 -14.23 0.60
C ASN A 133 -12.62 -12.99 1.51
N LEU A 134 -12.15 -11.86 1.00
CA LEU A 134 -12.13 -10.61 1.77
C LEU A 134 -13.54 -10.17 2.12
N LYS A 135 -14.46 -10.19 1.13
CA LYS A 135 -15.87 -9.85 1.40
C LYS A 135 -16.48 -10.77 2.46
N ALA A 136 -16.30 -12.08 2.33
CA ALA A 136 -16.80 -13.06 3.29
C ALA A 136 -16.23 -12.81 4.70
N ALA A 137 -14.95 -12.49 4.82
CA ALA A 137 -14.31 -12.18 6.09
C ALA A 137 -14.85 -10.85 6.70
N ILE A 138 -15.07 -9.82 5.88
CA ILE A 138 -15.67 -8.55 6.32
C ILE A 138 -17.08 -8.79 6.84
N ASP A 139 -17.90 -9.54 6.08
CA ASP A 139 -19.29 -9.82 6.47
C ASP A 139 -19.37 -10.58 7.80
N SER A 140 -18.55 -11.63 7.96
CA SER A 140 -18.57 -12.48 9.14
C SER A 140 -17.94 -11.86 10.38
N THR A 141 -16.88 -11.04 10.22
CA THR A 141 -16.10 -10.51 11.35
C THR A 141 -16.56 -9.12 11.77
N LEU A 142 -16.90 -8.27 10.78
CA LEU A 142 -17.20 -6.85 11.00
C LEU A 142 -18.65 -6.47 10.72
N GLY A 143 -19.46 -7.44 10.25
CA GLY A 143 -20.89 -7.25 10.01
C GLY A 143 -21.22 -6.51 8.71
N GLY A 144 -20.30 -6.52 7.74
CA GLY A 144 -20.48 -6.01 6.39
C GLY A 144 -19.61 -4.80 6.06
N GLN A 145 -19.61 -4.44 4.77
CA GLN A 145 -18.76 -3.37 4.23
C GLN A 145 -19.01 -2.02 4.92
N ASP A 146 -20.28 -1.62 5.10
CA ASP A 146 -20.61 -0.33 5.67
C ASP A 146 -20.07 -0.20 7.11
N LYS A 147 -20.28 -1.23 7.92
CA LYS A 147 -19.74 -1.26 9.30
C LYS A 147 -18.23 -1.26 9.34
N MET A 148 -17.58 -1.95 8.42
CA MET A 148 -16.12 -1.92 8.29
C MET A 148 -15.65 -0.51 7.93
N MET A 149 -16.30 0.16 6.96
CA MET A 149 -15.96 1.55 6.57
C MET A 149 -16.19 2.52 7.71
N GLU A 150 -17.26 2.38 8.47
CA GLU A 150 -17.53 3.16 9.69
C GLU A 150 -16.43 2.96 10.75
N ALA A 151 -16.03 1.71 10.99
CA ALA A 151 -14.97 1.39 11.95
C ALA A 151 -13.62 2.01 11.54
N VAL A 152 -13.25 1.93 10.25
CA VAL A 152 -12.02 2.56 9.73
C VAL A 152 -12.13 4.09 9.83
N ALA A 153 -13.28 4.67 9.50
CA ALA A 153 -13.49 6.11 9.65
C ALA A 153 -13.37 6.54 11.12
N GLN A 154 -13.94 5.78 12.06
CA GLN A 154 -13.80 6.03 13.49
C GLN A 154 -12.34 5.94 13.93
N ALA A 155 -11.58 4.93 13.48
CA ALA A 155 -10.16 4.81 13.78
C ALA A 155 -9.35 5.98 13.22
N ALA A 156 -9.67 6.45 12.00
CA ALA A 156 -9.10 7.62 11.37
C ALA A 156 -9.39 8.91 12.15
N MET A 157 -10.62 9.10 12.62
CA MET A 157 -11.03 10.29 13.37
C MET A 157 -10.49 10.32 14.79
N THR A 158 -10.40 9.17 15.46
CA THR A 158 -9.86 9.06 16.81
C THR A 158 -8.33 9.03 16.86
N ARG A 159 -7.63 8.89 15.72
CA ARG A 159 -6.19 9.08 15.66
C ARG A 159 -5.85 10.55 15.95
N PHE A 160 -5.50 10.83 17.20
CA PHE A 160 -5.08 12.18 17.60
C PHE A 160 -3.75 12.54 16.95
N GLY A 161 -3.72 13.67 16.21
CA GLY A 161 -2.55 14.11 15.46
C GLY A 161 -2.32 13.28 14.20
N SER A 162 -1.05 13.11 13.86
CA SER A 162 -0.60 12.39 12.66
C SER A 162 -0.57 10.89 12.87
N GLY A 163 -0.91 10.14 11.84
CA GLY A 163 -0.86 8.69 11.85
C GLY A 163 -1.68 8.06 10.73
N TRP A 164 -2.10 6.83 10.97
CA TRP A 164 -2.77 5.98 9.97
C TRP A 164 -3.95 5.25 10.60
N ALA A 165 -4.95 4.90 9.78
CA ALA A 165 -6.00 3.95 10.15
C ALA A 165 -5.97 2.74 9.22
N TRP A 166 -6.22 1.56 9.77
CA TRP A 166 -5.95 0.29 9.10
C TRP A 166 -7.10 -0.71 9.28
N LEU A 167 -7.37 -1.48 8.21
CA LEU A 167 -7.94 -2.81 8.31
C LEU A 167 -6.79 -3.80 8.27
N VAL A 168 -6.68 -4.68 9.25
CA VAL A 168 -5.59 -5.66 9.38
C VAL A 168 -6.12 -7.08 9.57
N VAL A 169 -5.27 -8.06 9.29
CA VAL A 169 -5.40 -9.42 9.81
C VAL A 169 -4.52 -9.54 11.05
N ASN A 170 -5.13 -9.81 12.19
CA ASN A 170 -4.42 -9.95 13.46
C ASN A 170 -3.79 -11.34 13.61
N LYS A 171 -3.08 -11.57 14.73
CA LYS A 171 -2.43 -12.85 15.07
C LYS A 171 -3.41 -14.04 15.13
N ASP A 172 -4.69 -13.79 15.40
CA ASP A 172 -5.74 -14.82 15.45
C ASP A 172 -6.35 -15.08 14.06
N LYS A 173 -5.73 -14.57 12.99
CA LYS A 173 -6.18 -14.62 11.59
C LYS A 173 -7.57 -14.01 11.37
N LYS A 174 -7.97 -13.06 12.19
CA LYS A 174 -9.23 -12.32 12.08
C LYS A 174 -9.00 -10.89 11.62
N LEU A 175 -9.98 -10.34 10.91
CA LEU A 175 -9.98 -8.93 10.58
C LEU A 175 -10.17 -8.09 11.84
N ALA A 176 -9.40 -7.01 11.95
CA ALA A 176 -9.53 -6.00 12.99
C ALA A 176 -9.27 -4.61 12.39
N VAL A 177 -9.81 -3.58 13.05
CA VAL A 177 -9.56 -2.19 12.69
C VAL A 177 -8.75 -1.54 13.80
N ILE A 178 -7.63 -0.94 13.42
CA ILE A 178 -6.70 -0.27 14.35
C ILE A 178 -6.28 1.09 13.80
N ASN A 179 -5.63 1.91 14.62
CA ASN A 179 -4.85 3.05 14.16
C ASN A 179 -3.44 3.02 14.76
N THR A 180 -2.49 3.65 14.07
CA THR A 180 -1.09 3.76 14.50
C THR A 180 -0.65 5.22 14.49
N PRO A 181 0.23 5.64 15.42
CA PRO A 181 0.77 7.00 15.44
C PRO A 181 1.87 7.18 14.41
N TYR A 182 2.06 8.41 13.97
CA TYR A 182 3.16 8.84 13.11
C TYR A 182 3.32 7.93 11.88
N GLN A 183 4.49 7.29 11.73
CA GLN A 183 4.75 6.35 10.63
C GLN A 183 4.85 4.90 11.10
N ASP A 184 4.32 4.59 12.28
CA ASP A 184 4.24 3.22 12.75
C ASP A 184 3.35 2.39 11.83
N THR A 185 3.81 1.18 11.52
CA THR A 185 3.08 0.21 10.70
C THR A 185 2.40 -0.83 11.59
N PRO A 186 1.35 -1.50 11.12
CA PRO A 186 0.75 -2.63 11.85
C PRO A 186 1.70 -3.79 12.14
N HIS A 187 2.81 -3.92 11.39
CA HIS A 187 3.83 -4.95 11.64
C HIS A 187 4.59 -4.72 12.95
N MET A 188 4.74 -3.44 13.33
CA MET A 188 5.42 -3.06 14.56
C MET A 188 4.58 -3.45 15.77
N ASP A 189 5.22 -3.81 16.85
CA ASP A 189 4.62 -4.09 18.15
C ASP A 189 3.62 -5.28 18.20
N THR A 190 2.68 -5.39 17.27
CA THR A 190 1.64 -6.46 17.26
C THR A 190 1.90 -7.55 16.21
N GLY A 191 2.63 -7.25 15.15
CA GLY A 191 2.83 -8.17 14.02
C GLY A 191 1.60 -8.34 13.14
N ASP A 192 0.63 -7.43 13.25
CA ASP A 192 -0.59 -7.44 12.43
C ASP A 192 -0.24 -7.19 10.96
N LYS A 193 -0.99 -7.83 10.06
CA LYS A 193 -0.75 -7.74 8.61
C LYS A 193 -1.77 -6.82 7.95
N PRO A 194 -1.37 -5.69 7.35
CA PRO A 194 -2.28 -4.72 6.78
C PRO A 194 -2.97 -5.23 5.50
N VAL A 195 -4.26 -4.95 5.41
CA VAL A 195 -5.12 -5.22 4.24
C VAL A 195 -5.48 -3.92 3.54
N ILE A 196 -5.91 -2.92 4.30
CA ILE A 196 -6.22 -1.57 3.86
C ILE A 196 -5.54 -0.59 4.83
N GLY A 197 -5.07 0.55 4.33
CA GLY A 197 -4.50 1.62 5.15
C GLY A 197 -4.78 2.98 4.55
N ILE A 198 -5.17 3.95 5.38
CA ILE A 198 -5.38 5.34 5.00
C ILE A 198 -4.48 6.25 5.82
N ASP A 199 -3.78 7.14 5.13
CA ASP A 199 -2.98 8.20 5.73
C ASP A 199 -3.87 9.30 6.30
N VAL A 200 -3.72 9.63 7.57
CA VAL A 200 -4.43 10.74 8.23
C VAL A 200 -3.49 11.82 8.76
N TRP A 201 -2.24 11.85 8.27
CA TRP A 201 -1.40 13.04 8.38
C TRP A 201 -2.06 14.19 7.63
N GLU A 202 -1.96 15.39 8.13
CA GLU A 202 -2.56 16.57 7.48
C GLU A 202 -2.04 16.80 6.06
N HIS A 203 -0.79 16.46 5.78
CA HIS A 203 -0.23 16.58 4.43
C HIS A 203 -0.98 15.73 3.37
N ALA A 204 -1.70 14.68 3.79
CA ALA A 204 -2.46 13.83 2.89
C ALA A 204 -3.77 14.47 2.40
N TYR A 205 -4.28 15.51 3.10
CA TYR A 205 -5.60 16.04 2.79
C TYR A 205 -5.76 17.56 2.96
N TYR A 206 -4.83 18.26 3.60
CA TYR A 206 -5.06 19.64 4.03
C TYR A 206 -5.25 20.63 2.87
N LEU A 207 -4.55 20.46 1.76
CA LEU A 207 -4.68 21.36 0.61
C LEU A 207 -6.10 21.37 0.04
N LYS A 208 -6.77 20.23 -0.01
CA LYS A 208 -8.10 20.09 -0.55
C LYS A 208 -9.21 20.18 0.52
N HIS A 209 -9.04 19.47 1.63
CA HIS A 209 -10.07 19.28 2.63
C HIS A 209 -9.86 20.15 3.89
N GLN A 210 -8.73 20.84 4.03
CA GLN A 210 -8.30 21.61 5.18
C GLN A 210 -8.47 20.78 6.48
N TYR A 211 -9.10 21.32 7.52
CA TYR A 211 -9.33 20.63 8.80
C TYR A 211 -10.36 19.50 8.73
N LYS A 212 -11.01 19.31 7.58
CA LYS A 212 -12.16 18.41 7.44
C LYS A 212 -11.72 16.97 7.12
N ARG A 213 -10.98 16.34 8.05
CA ARG A 213 -10.51 14.95 7.90
C ARG A 213 -11.63 13.98 7.53
N ALA A 214 -12.83 14.14 8.11
CA ALA A 214 -13.97 13.27 7.82
C ALA A 214 -14.39 13.30 6.34
N GLU A 215 -14.35 14.47 5.68
CA GLU A 215 -14.65 14.60 4.25
C GLU A 215 -13.60 13.89 3.39
N TYR A 216 -12.31 14.02 3.75
CA TYR A 216 -11.23 13.29 3.10
C TYR A 216 -11.39 11.77 3.22
N VAL A 217 -11.63 11.26 4.43
CA VAL A 217 -11.83 9.82 4.67
C VAL A 217 -13.00 9.28 3.84
N LYS A 218 -14.10 10.02 3.77
CA LYS A 218 -15.26 9.68 2.94
C LYS A 218 -14.91 9.67 1.44
N ALA A 219 -14.17 10.68 0.96
CA ALA A 219 -13.77 10.79 -0.43
C ALA A 219 -12.82 9.67 -0.85
N TRP A 220 -11.90 9.29 0.04
CA TRP A 220 -10.86 8.29 -0.22
C TRP A 220 -11.43 6.90 -0.57
N TRP A 221 -12.58 6.50 -0.01
CA TRP A 221 -13.22 5.21 -0.32
C TRP A 221 -13.56 5.03 -1.80
N ASN A 222 -13.71 6.12 -2.56
CA ASN A 222 -13.93 6.05 -4.01
C ASN A 222 -12.66 5.65 -4.80
N LEU A 223 -11.52 5.61 -4.14
CA LEU A 223 -10.23 5.34 -4.75
C LEU A 223 -9.68 3.96 -4.40
N VAL A 224 -10.31 3.24 -3.47
CA VAL A 224 -9.79 1.96 -2.97
C VAL A 224 -9.72 0.92 -4.08
N ASN A 225 -8.54 0.38 -4.29
CA ASN A 225 -8.28 -0.77 -5.13
C ASN A 225 -8.61 -2.06 -4.37
N TRP A 226 -9.85 -2.53 -4.51
CA TRP A 226 -10.32 -3.72 -3.81
C TRP A 226 -9.63 -5.00 -4.26
N ASP A 227 -9.14 -5.07 -5.50
CA ASP A 227 -8.34 -6.20 -5.96
C ASP A 227 -6.99 -6.28 -5.21
N LYS A 228 -6.37 -5.11 -4.98
CA LYS A 228 -5.16 -5.05 -4.16
C LYS A 228 -5.44 -5.39 -2.70
N ALA A 229 -6.55 -4.90 -2.14
CA ALA A 229 -6.97 -5.25 -0.77
C ALA A 229 -7.23 -6.76 -0.64
N GLN A 230 -7.88 -7.39 -1.63
CA GLN A 230 -8.07 -8.84 -1.69
C GLN A 230 -6.74 -9.59 -1.74
N ALA A 231 -5.78 -9.13 -2.55
CA ALA A 231 -4.45 -9.73 -2.63
C ALA A 231 -3.68 -9.61 -1.30
N ASN A 232 -3.76 -8.44 -0.64
CA ASN A 232 -3.17 -8.23 0.68
C ASN A 232 -3.79 -9.16 1.73
N PHE A 233 -5.12 -9.31 1.73
CA PHE A 233 -5.82 -10.23 2.62
C PHE A 233 -5.39 -11.69 2.39
N ALA A 234 -5.31 -12.12 1.14
CA ALA A 234 -4.84 -13.47 0.80
C ALA A 234 -3.41 -13.72 1.30
N LYS A 235 -2.48 -12.75 1.10
CA LYS A 235 -1.11 -12.80 1.64
C LYS A 235 -1.09 -12.83 3.17
N ALA A 236 -1.99 -12.08 3.81
CA ALA A 236 -2.05 -11.98 5.27
C ALA A 236 -2.57 -13.26 5.96
N THR A 237 -3.40 -14.04 5.26
CA THR A 237 -4.04 -15.27 5.80
C THR A 237 -3.33 -16.56 5.39
N ALA A 238 -2.41 -16.50 4.43
CA ALA A 238 -1.52 -17.62 4.06
C ALA A 238 -0.49 -17.90 5.18
#